data_3dcd787c81025e7e4445bc5fed06fce6
#
_entry.id   3dcd787c81025e7e4445bc5fed06fce6
#
_cell.length_a   1.000
_cell.length_b   1.000
_cell.length_c   1.000
_cell.angle_alpha   90.00
_cell.angle_beta   90.00
_cell.angle_gamma   90.00
#
_symmetry.space_group_name_H-M   'P 1'
#
loop_
_entity.id
_entity.type
_entity.pdbx_description
1 polymer ?
#
loop_
_entity_poly.entity_id
_entity_poly.type
_entity_poly.pdbx_seq_one_letter_code
_entity_poly.pdbx_strand_id
1 'polypeptide(L)'
;MKNNRTMMNISVRCFLALFMLSLGINIDAQGEIDTSLIRSNPYEVVYNHLYNLQTDSYNPEIAGLSFPPSTEDAAELAIQLKQILDGKGMYLDLNRIPTDPDYRDTTRNESIYMLDKRESRIYVEKLNGSWVYSRTTVNSIPEMYEQLFPFGTQFFSYFSAPSWQVKILGVKLWKWLGIFILLALAYAFFVLVRIQSRHFIGRFLRNKLEL
;
A
#
# COMPACT_ATOMS: atom_id res chain seq x y z
N MET A 1 -8.06 21.28 50.18
CA MET A 1 -8.20 20.26 49.12
C MET A 1 -8.37 20.86 47.69
N LYS A 2 -7.69 21.96 47.36
CA LYS A 2 -7.87 22.64 46.05
C LYS A 2 -6.66 22.58 45.12
N ASN A 3 -5.54 21.96 45.53
CA ASN A 3 -4.26 22.02 44.80
C ASN A 3 -3.95 20.82 43.89
N ASN A 4 -4.67 19.69 44.01
CA ASN A 4 -4.35 18.50 43.23
C ASN A 4 -4.93 18.50 41.79
N ARG A 5 -5.99 19.27 41.52
CA ARG A 5 -6.58 19.36 40.17
C ARG A 5 -5.76 20.22 39.22
N THR A 6 -5.05 21.20 39.72
CA THR A 6 -4.19 22.08 38.89
C THR A 6 -2.89 21.42 38.48
N MET A 7 -2.27 20.61 39.36
CA MET A 7 -1.05 19.86 39.05
C MET A 7 -1.31 18.75 38.03
N MET A 8 -2.45 18.04 38.12
CA MET A 8 -2.82 16.99 37.18
C MET A 8 -3.07 17.51 35.76
N ASN A 9 -3.60 18.75 35.64
CA ASN A 9 -3.78 19.40 34.34
C ASN A 9 -2.48 19.88 33.68
N ILE A 10 -1.46 20.23 34.46
CA ILE A 10 -0.16 20.66 33.96
C ILE A 10 0.63 19.47 33.42
N SER A 11 0.68 18.35 34.15
CA SER A 11 1.37 17.14 33.70
C SER A 11 0.74 16.52 32.46
N VAL A 12 -0.61 16.54 32.32
CA VAL A 12 -1.30 16.06 31.12
C VAL A 12 -1.05 16.97 29.91
N ARG A 13 -0.99 18.29 30.12
CA ARG A 13 -0.66 19.24 29.05
C ARG A 13 0.80 19.14 28.59
N CYS A 14 1.74 18.94 29.53
CA CYS A 14 3.15 18.69 29.20
C CYS A 14 3.34 17.36 28.47
N PHE A 15 2.60 16.30 28.85
CA PHE A 15 2.65 15.01 28.17
C PHE A 15 2.07 15.09 26.77
N LEU A 16 0.96 15.80 26.57
CA LEU A 16 0.37 16.06 25.25
C LEU A 16 1.30 16.91 24.37
N ALA A 17 1.96 17.92 24.93
CA ALA A 17 2.92 18.74 24.20
C ALA A 17 4.17 17.94 23.78
N LEU A 18 4.71 17.09 24.67
CA LEU A 18 5.83 16.19 24.36
C LEU A 18 5.42 15.13 23.33
N PHE A 19 4.21 14.60 23.40
CA PHE A 19 3.66 13.67 22.43
C PHE A 19 3.48 14.33 21.05
N MET A 20 3.00 15.58 21.01
CA MET A 20 2.91 16.36 19.75
C MET A 20 4.29 16.71 19.18
N LEU A 21 5.31 16.96 20.02
CA LEU A 21 6.68 17.18 19.55
C LEU A 21 7.32 15.89 19.00
N SER A 22 6.96 14.72 19.51
CA SER A 22 7.47 13.44 19.01
C SER A 22 6.84 13.01 17.67
N LEU A 23 5.73 13.62 17.26
CA LEU A 23 5.07 13.37 15.97
C LEU A 23 5.62 14.26 14.84
N GLY A 24 6.55 15.16 15.10
CA GLY A 24 6.89 16.27 14.23
C GLY A 24 8.27 16.27 13.59
N ILE A 25 9.04 15.19 13.54
CA ILE A 25 10.32 15.19 12.79
C ILE A 25 10.49 13.90 12.03
N ASN A 26 9.75 13.76 10.93
CA ASN A 26 10.25 13.03 9.78
C ASN A 26 10.84 14.07 8.81
N ILE A 27 12.09 14.46 9.04
CA ILE A 27 12.90 15.09 7.99
C ILE A 27 13.27 13.93 7.09
N ASP A 28 12.44 13.66 6.08
CA ASP A 28 12.83 12.88 4.92
C ASP A 28 13.92 13.72 4.20
N ALA A 29 15.16 13.41 4.51
CA ALA A 29 16.29 13.77 3.66
C ALA A 29 16.22 12.84 2.44
N GLN A 30 15.20 12.98 1.61
CA GLN A 30 15.19 12.40 0.27
C GLN A 30 16.24 13.17 -0.52
N GLY A 31 17.44 12.58 -0.66
CA GLY A 31 18.38 12.99 -1.67
C GLY A 31 17.64 12.99 -3.02
N GLU A 32 17.89 14.00 -3.83
CA GLU A 32 17.32 14.13 -5.19
C GLU A 32 17.55 12.81 -5.94
N ILE A 33 16.45 12.08 -6.20
CA ILE A 33 16.52 10.77 -6.87
C ILE A 33 16.88 11.04 -8.33
N ASP A 34 18.00 10.52 -8.77
CA ASP A 34 18.42 10.63 -10.16
C ASP A 34 17.50 9.77 -11.05
N THR A 35 16.44 10.40 -11.55
CA THR A 35 15.46 9.76 -12.44
C THR A 35 16.05 9.32 -13.76
N SER A 36 17.24 9.82 -14.14
CA SER A 36 17.91 9.45 -15.39
C SER A 36 18.37 7.99 -15.34
N LEU A 37 18.80 7.51 -14.19
CA LEU A 37 19.20 6.12 -13.99
C LEU A 37 18.00 5.18 -14.08
N ILE A 38 16.88 5.54 -13.44
CA ILE A 38 15.63 4.75 -13.45
C ILE A 38 15.10 4.54 -14.87
N ARG A 39 15.31 5.52 -15.76
CA ARG A 39 14.79 5.55 -17.13
C ARG A 39 15.83 5.30 -18.21
N SER A 40 16.97 4.74 -17.83
CA SER A 40 18.11 4.54 -18.75
C SER A 40 17.86 3.43 -19.77
N ASN A 41 17.15 2.36 -19.40
CA ASN A 41 16.89 1.20 -20.24
C ASN A 41 15.61 0.45 -19.79
N PRO A 42 15.11 -0.52 -20.57
CA PRO A 42 13.90 -1.28 -20.20
C PRO A 42 13.99 -1.98 -18.84
N TYR A 43 15.16 -2.56 -18.52
CA TYR A 43 15.39 -3.27 -17.27
C TYR A 43 15.21 -2.34 -16.06
N GLU A 44 15.86 -1.19 -16.06
CA GLU A 44 15.81 -0.24 -14.94
C GLU A 44 14.39 0.25 -14.65
N VAL A 45 13.59 0.51 -15.69
CA VAL A 45 12.18 0.90 -15.55
C VAL A 45 11.38 -0.17 -14.81
N VAL A 46 11.49 -1.42 -15.29
CA VAL A 46 10.72 -2.54 -14.71
C VAL A 46 11.24 -2.90 -13.32
N TYR A 47 12.57 -2.91 -13.15
CA TYR A 47 13.20 -3.17 -11.85
C TYR A 47 12.78 -2.13 -10.80
N ASN A 48 12.88 -0.84 -11.12
CA ASN A 48 12.46 0.23 -10.22
C ASN A 48 11.00 0.08 -9.79
N HIS A 49 10.10 -0.19 -10.74
CA HIS A 49 8.69 -0.40 -10.47
C HIS A 49 8.48 -1.58 -9.50
N LEU A 50 9.02 -2.75 -9.81
CA LEU A 50 8.78 -3.96 -9.03
C LEU A 50 9.50 -3.95 -7.69
N TYR A 51 10.74 -3.44 -7.64
CA TYR A 51 11.55 -3.39 -6.42
C TYR A 51 10.91 -2.49 -5.36
N ASN A 52 10.49 -1.28 -5.76
CA ASN A 52 9.90 -0.31 -4.83
C ASN A 52 8.46 -0.66 -4.40
N LEU A 53 7.89 -1.74 -4.90
CA LEU A 53 6.60 -2.27 -4.43
C LEU A 53 6.73 -3.61 -3.69
N GLN A 54 7.96 -4.02 -3.34
CA GLN A 54 8.19 -5.14 -2.43
C GLN A 54 7.98 -4.72 -0.98
N THR A 55 7.74 -5.70 -0.11
CA THR A 55 7.40 -5.45 1.29
C THR A 55 8.50 -4.68 2.04
N ASP A 56 9.76 -4.95 1.71
CA ASP A 56 10.92 -4.42 2.44
C ASP A 56 11.40 -3.07 1.91
N SER A 57 11.07 -2.75 0.64
CA SER A 57 11.48 -1.52 -0.06
C SER A 57 10.31 -0.66 -0.51
N TYR A 58 9.12 -0.83 0.10
CA TYR A 58 7.88 -0.24 -0.35
C TYR A 58 7.90 1.29 -0.39
N ASN A 59 7.95 1.83 -1.59
CA ASN A 59 7.89 3.25 -1.90
C ASN A 59 7.17 3.48 -3.26
N PRO A 60 5.84 3.62 -3.27
CA PRO A 60 5.07 3.78 -4.50
C PRO A 60 5.42 5.03 -5.30
N GLU A 61 5.86 6.11 -4.63
CA GLU A 61 6.26 7.34 -5.30
C GLU A 61 7.48 7.10 -6.21
N ILE A 62 8.47 6.35 -5.70
CA ILE A 62 9.64 5.96 -6.51
C ILE A 62 9.24 4.97 -7.60
N ALA A 63 8.35 4.02 -7.31
CA ALA A 63 7.83 3.10 -8.33
C ALA A 63 7.11 3.86 -9.46
N GLY A 64 6.37 4.90 -9.13
CA GLY A 64 5.68 5.79 -10.06
C GLY A 64 6.61 6.53 -11.03
N LEU A 65 7.89 6.71 -10.69
CA LEU A 65 8.88 7.30 -11.60
C LEU A 65 9.14 6.45 -12.86
N SER A 66 8.71 5.20 -12.89
CA SER A 66 8.74 4.34 -14.06
C SER A 66 7.72 4.71 -15.14
N PHE A 67 6.77 5.59 -14.82
CA PHE A 67 5.77 6.11 -15.77
C PHE A 67 6.21 7.44 -16.40
N PRO A 68 5.55 7.89 -17.49
CA PRO A 68 5.80 9.21 -18.06
C PRO A 68 5.65 10.33 -17.03
N PRO A 69 6.46 11.40 -17.08
CA PRO A 69 6.41 12.49 -16.08
C PRO A 69 5.05 13.20 -15.96
N SER A 70 4.23 13.14 -17.00
CA SER A 70 2.89 13.73 -17.05
C SER A 70 1.78 12.81 -16.55
N THR A 71 2.11 11.67 -15.96
CA THR A 71 1.13 10.71 -15.45
C THR A 71 0.59 11.18 -14.10
N GLU A 72 -0.71 11.47 -14.06
CA GLU A 72 -1.42 11.73 -12.81
C GLU A 72 -1.52 10.42 -11.99
N ASP A 73 -1.47 10.52 -10.66
CA ASP A 73 -1.58 9.38 -9.74
C ASP A 73 -0.63 8.21 -10.05
N ALA A 74 0.59 8.53 -10.54
CA ALA A 74 1.58 7.53 -10.98
C ALA A 74 1.91 6.49 -9.89
N ALA A 75 1.92 6.88 -8.62
CA ALA A 75 2.13 5.98 -7.50
C ALA A 75 1.01 4.94 -7.36
N GLU A 76 -0.25 5.35 -7.52
CA GLU A 76 -1.40 4.44 -7.46
C GLU A 76 -1.42 3.52 -8.67
N LEU A 77 -1.17 4.05 -9.87
CA LEU A 77 -1.09 3.25 -11.09
C LEU A 77 0.05 2.23 -11.03
N ALA A 78 1.18 2.55 -10.38
CA ALA A 78 2.25 1.58 -10.15
C ALA A 78 1.77 0.42 -9.27
N ILE A 79 1.05 0.70 -8.18
CA ILE A 79 0.48 -0.33 -7.32
C ILE A 79 -0.51 -1.20 -8.11
N GLN A 80 -1.42 -0.57 -8.85
CA GLN A 80 -2.43 -1.28 -9.66
C GLN A 80 -1.78 -2.16 -10.73
N LEU A 81 -0.76 -1.66 -11.45
CA LEU A 81 -0.05 -2.44 -12.46
C LEU A 81 0.63 -3.67 -11.83
N LYS A 82 1.30 -3.51 -10.68
CA LYS A 82 1.88 -4.66 -9.97
C LYS A 82 0.81 -5.69 -9.60
N GLN A 83 -0.33 -5.24 -9.08
CA GLN A 83 -1.44 -6.13 -8.73
C GLN A 83 -2.03 -6.84 -9.96
N ILE A 84 -2.08 -6.16 -11.12
CA ILE A 84 -2.47 -6.78 -12.40
C ILE A 84 -1.48 -7.87 -12.81
N LEU A 85 -0.18 -7.59 -12.76
CA LEU A 85 0.87 -8.56 -13.07
C LEU A 85 0.75 -9.80 -12.18
N ASP A 86 0.63 -9.60 -10.87
CA ASP A 86 0.47 -10.68 -9.88
C ASP A 86 -0.84 -11.46 -10.10
N GLY A 87 -1.95 -10.76 -10.28
CA GLY A 87 -3.28 -11.36 -10.47
C GLY A 87 -3.43 -12.14 -11.77
N LYS A 88 -2.74 -11.74 -12.83
CA LYS A 88 -2.65 -12.48 -14.09
C LYS A 88 -1.59 -13.59 -14.10
N GLY A 89 -0.83 -13.76 -13.00
CA GLY A 89 0.26 -14.72 -12.93
C GLY A 89 1.40 -14.41 -13.91
N MET A 90 1.66 -13.13 -14.15
CA MET A 90 2.73 -12.66 -15.04
C MET A 90 4.02 -12.49 -14.25
N TYR A 91 4.75 -13.60 -14.09
CA TYR A 91 6.07 -13.58 -13.45
C TYR A 91 7.12 -13.11 -14.45
N LEU A 92 7.66 -11.92 -14.22
CA LEU A 92 8.67 -11.33 -15.09
C LEU A 92 10.06 -11.83 -14.69
N ASP A 93 10.74 -12.49 -15.63
CA ASP A 93 12.15 -12.85 -15.48
C ASP A 93 13.01 -11.62 -15.82
N LEU A 94 13.46 -10.93 -14.78
CA LEU A 94 14.26 -9.70 -14.92
C LEU A 94 15.53 -9.93 -15.73
N ASN A 95 16.11 -11.13 -15.72
CA ASN A 95 17.33 -11.44 -16.48
C ASN A 95 17.10 -11.46 -18.00
N ARG A 96 15.86 -11.50 -18.46
CA ARG A 96 15.50 -11.46 -19.88
C ARG A 96 15.19 -10.06 -20.38
N ILE A 97 15.08 -9.09 -19.50
CA ILE A 97 14.77 -7.72 -19.87
C ILE A 97 16.06 -7.04 -20.36
N PRO A 98 16.03 -6.38 -21.53
CA PRO A 98 17.22 -5.73 -22.07
C PRO A 98 17.75 -4.61 -21.17
N THR A 99 19.05 -4.60 -20.97
CA THR A 99 19.79 -3.52 -20.28
C THR A 99 20.40 -2.50 -21.25
N ASP A 100 20.24 -2.72 -22.57
CA ASP A 100 20.72 -1.82 -23.59
C ASP A 100 19.84 -0.57 -23.68
N PRO A 101 20.38 0.65 -23.47
CA PRO A 101 19.64 1.89 -23.62
C PRO A 101 19.05 2.12 -25.04
N ASP A 102 19.69 1.55 -26.04
CA ASP A 102 19.29 1.69 -27.46
C ASP A 102 18.57 0.45 -28.00
N TYR A 103 18.05 -0.39 -27.10
CA TYR A 103 17.30 -1.58 -27.47
C TYR A 103 16.16 -1.28 -28.46
N ARG A 104 16.02 -2.15 -29.45
CA ARG A 104 14.93 -2.16 -30.42
C ARG A 104 14.35 -3.55 -30.56
N ASP A 105 13.05 -3.63 -30.57
CA ASP A 105 12.35 -4.87 -30.94
C ASP A 105 12.64 -5.20 -32.40
N THR A 106 13.22 -6.37 -32.65
CA THR A 106 13.65 -6.81 -33.98
C THR A 106 12.47 -7.04 -34.94
N THR A 107 11.28 -7.33 -34.40
CA THR A 107 10.09 -7.63 -35.18
C THR A 107 9.40 -6.36 -35.68
N ARG A 108 9.36 -5.32 -34.84
CA ARG A 108 8.67 -4.06 -35.10
C ARG A 108 9.61 -2.94 -35.53
N ASN A 109 10.90 -3.11 -35.32
CA ASN A 109 11.95 -2.10 -35.48
C ASN A 109 11.67 -0.80 -34.68
N GLU A 110 11.03 -0.94 -33.54
CA GLU A 110 10.66 0.14 -32.64
C GLU A 110 11.40 0.02 -31.31
N SER A 111 11.66 1.13 -30.64
CA SER A 111 12.27 1.13 -29.30
C SER A 111 11.21 0.82 -28.23
N ILE A 112 10.72 -0.40 -28.22
CA ILE A 112 9.73 -0.93 -27.29
C ILE A 112 10.18 -2.29 -26.73
N TYR A 113 9.77 -2.60 -25.51
CA TYR A 113 9.93 -3.93 -24.92
C TYR A 113 8.63 -4.39 -24.30
N MET A 114 8.07 -5.49 -24.81
CA MET A 114 6.83 -6.08 -24.31
C MET A 114 7.14 -6.98 -23.11
N LEU A 115 6.49 -6.72 -21.97
CA LEU A 115 6.73 -7.47 -20.75
C LEU A 115 6.24 -8.92 -20.86
N ASP A 116 5.07 -9.13 -21.46
CA ASP A 116 4.51 -10.46 -21.71
C ASP A 116 3.72 -10.47 -23.03
N LYS A 117 3.94 -11.49 -23.85
CA LYS A 117 3.24 -11.64 -25.14
C LYS A 117 1.73 -11.90 -24.98
N ARG A 118 1.30 -12.39 -23.81
CA ARG A 118 -0.11 -12.66 -23.49
C ARG A 118 -0.92 -11.39 -23.25
N GLU A 119 -0.24 -10.30 -22.86
CA GLU A 119 -0.87 -9.01 -22.59
C GLU A 119 -0.12 -7.89 -23.33
N SER A 120 -0.50 -7.70 -24.57
CA SER A 120 0.17 -6.76 -25.49
C SER A 120 0.04 -5.29 -25.10
N ARG A 121 -0.85 -4.97 -24.16
CA ARG A 121 -1.04 -3.60 -23.66
C ARG A 121 0.02 -3.21 -22.63
N ILE A 122 0.77 -4.16 -22.07
CA ILE A 122 1.79 -3.89 -21.04
C ILE A 122 3.18 -3.93 -21.66
N TYR A 123 3.76 -2.76 -21.90
CA TYR A 123 5.10 -2.62 -22.46
C TYR A 123 5.76 -1.30 -22.05
N VAL A 124 7.07 -1.26 -22.13
CA VAL A 124 7.86 -0.04 -21.97
C VAL A 124 8.30 0.47 -23.33
N GLU A 125 8.41 1.78 -23.47
CA GLU A 125 8.82 2.47 -24.70
C GLU A 125 9.83 3.56 -24.41
N LYS A 126 10.65 3.91 -25.42
CA LYS A 126 11.59 5.03 -25.32
C LYS A 126 10.89 6.31 -25.77
N LEU A 127 10.57 7.18 -24.81
CA LEU A 127 9.92 8.46 -25.04
C LEU A 127 10.90 9.60 -24.74
N ASN A 128 11.18 10.45 -25.73
CA ASN A 128 12.11 11.59 -25.59
C ASN A 128 13.49 11.20 -25.03
N GLY A 129 14.01 10.04 -25.42
CA GLY A 129 15.31 9.55 -24.97
C GLY A 129 15.32 8.79 -23.65
N SER A 130 14.20 8.72 -22.94
CA SER A 130 14.03 8.00 -21.66
C SER A 130 13.09 6.83 -21.83
N TRP A 131 13.41 5.71 -21.18
CA TRP A 131 12.52 4.55 -21.12
C TRP A 131 11.47 4.75 -20.03
N VAL A 132 10.21 4.43 -20.36
CA VAL A 132 9.06 4.53 -19.44
C VAL A 132 8.00 3.50 -19.83
N TYR A 133 7.06 3.20 -18.94
CA TYR A 133 5.84 2.48 -19.35
C TYR A 133 5.10 3.30 -20.40
N SER A 134 4.58 2.62 -21.43
CA SER A 134 3.89 3.27 -22.53
C SER A 134 2.61 3.98 -22.08
N ARG A 135 2.21 5.00 -22.82
CA ARG A 135 0.90 5.63 -22.60
C ARG A 135 -0.27 4.66 -22.77
N THR A 136 -0.12 3.68 -23.65
CA THR A 136 -1.11 2.61 -23.83
C THR A 136 -1.22 1.79 -22.55
N THR A 137 -0.08 1.42 -21.93
CA THR A 137 -0.08 0.73 -20.64
C THR A 137 -0.80 1.57 -19.58
N VAL A 138 -0.39 2.82 -19.41
CA VAL A 138 -0.98 3.75 -18.41
C VAL A 138 -2.50 3.81 -18.55
N ASN A 139 -3.00 4.06 -19.76
CA ASN A 139 -4.44 4.22 -20.03
C ASN A 139 -5.23 2.91 -19.86
N SER A 140 -4.57 1.76 -19.99
CA SER A 140 -5.21 0.45 -19.86
C SER A 140 -5.26 -0.09 -18.43
N ILE A 141 -4.45 0.46 -17.51
CA ILE A 141 -4.38 -0.01 -16.12
C ILE A 141 -5.75 0.01 -15.43
N PRO A 142 -6.53 1.11 -15.44
CA PRO A 142 -7.81 1.16 -14.73
C PRO A 142 -8.78 0.06 -15.21
N GLU A 143 -8.94 -0.09 -16.53
CA GLU A 143 -9.80 -1.11 -17.12
C GLU A 143 -9.34 -2.54 -16.76
N MET A 144 -8.04 -2.84 -16.90
CA MET A 144 -7.49 -4.15 -16.56
C MET A 144 -7.65 -4.46 -15.07
N TYR A 145 -7.53 -3.43 -14.23
CA TYR A 145 -7.68 -3.57 -12.79
C TYR A 145 -9.11 -3.89 -12.38
N GLU A 146 -10.10 -3.17 -12.94
CA GLU A 146 -11.52 -3.43 -12.73
C GLU A 146 -11.94 -4.84 -13.20
N GLN A 147 -11.39 -5.29 -14.33
CA GLN A 147 -11.65 -6.65 -14.84
C GLN A 147 -11.16 -7.75 -13.91
N LEU A 148 -10.03 -7.54 -13.24
CA LEU A 148 -9.46 -8.52 -12.31
C LEU A 148 -10.07 -8.46 -10.92
N PHE A 149 -10.46 -7.28 -10.48
CA PHE A 149 -10.94 -7.02 -9.13
C PHE A 149 -12.30 -6.32 -9.11
N PRO A 150 -13.37 -6.95 -9.65
CA PRO A 150 -14.69 -6.33 -9.80
C PRO A 150 -15.37 -6.01 -8.47
N PHE A 151 -14.95 -6.66 -7.38
CA PHE A 151 -15.52 -6.47 -6.05
C PHE A 151 -14.47 -5.99 -5.07
N GLY A 152 -14.59 -4.75 -4.60
CA GLY A 152 -13.80 -4.26 -3.46
C GLY A 152 -12.50 -3.53 -3.80
N THR A 153 -12.26 -3.16 -5.06
CA THR A 153 -11.08 -2.39 -5.46
C THR A 153 -10.93 -1.10 -4.65
N GLN A 154 -12.02 -0.36 -4.45
CA GLN A 154 -12.03 0.85 -3.63
C GLN A 154 -11.73 0.59 -2.14
N PHE A 155 -12.14 -0.57 -1.62
CA PHE A 155 -11.89 -0.91 -0.22
C PHE A 155 -10.41 -1.22 0.03
N PHE A 156 -9.77 -1.95 -0.87
CA PHE A 156 -8.35 -2.31 -0.73
C PHE A 156 -7.40 -1.16 -1.07
N SER A 157 -7.75 -0.25 -1.99
CA SER A 157 -6.97 0.94 -2.27
C SER A 157 -6.88 1.87 -1.05
N TYR A 158 -7.95 1.96 -0.26
CA TYR A 158 -7.94 2.70 1.01
C TYR A 158 -6.87 2.19 1.99
N PHE A 159 -6.66 0.86 2.07
CA PHE A 159 -5.63 0.26 2.93
C PHE A 159 -4.23 0.29 2.33
N SER A 160 -4.10 0.49 1.03
CA SER A 160 -2.83 0.62 0.32
C SER A 160 -2.30 2.05 0.32
N ALA A 161 -3.10 3.03 0.75
CA ALA A 161 -2.70 4.42 0.83
C ALA A 161 -1.44 4.60 1.70
N PRO A 162 -0.51 5.49 1.31
CA PRO A 162 0.75 5.73 2.03
C PRO A 162 0.55 6.03 3.51
N SER A 163 -0.56 6.70 3.87
CA SER A 163 -0.91 7.04 5.25
C SER A 163 -1.07 5.82 6.19
N TRP A 164 -1.43 4.65 5.67
CA TRP A 164 -1.58 3.40 6.44
C TRP A 164 -0.28 2.58 6.55
N GLN A 165 0.74 2.95 5.75
CA GLN A 165 2.07 2.33 5.77
C GLN A 165 2.99 2.90 6.87
N VAL A 166 2.57 3.97 7.55
CA VAL A 166 3.30 4.55 8.68
C VAL A 166 3.54 3.48 9.74
N LYS A 167 4.81 3.30 10.13
CA LYS A 167 5.22 2.37 11.19
C LYS A 167 5.19 3.10 12.53
N ILE A 168 4.34 2.64 13.45
CA ILE A 168 4.34 3.09 14.86
C ILE A 168 4.91 1.94 15.69
N LEU A 169 6.00 2.19 16.41
CA LEU A 169 6.74 1.20 17.19
C LEU A 169 7.19 -0.02 16.32
N GLY A 170 7.59 0.23 15.07
CA GLY A 170 8.01 -0.82 14.14
C GLY A 170 6.88 -1.64 13.50
N VAL A 171 5.62 -1.35 13.87
CA VAL A 171 4.43 -2.06 13.36
C VAL A 171 3.61 -1.12 12.47
N LYS A 172 3.20 -1.58 11.28
CA LYS A 172 2.36 -0.80 10.35
C LYS A 172 1.02 -0.44 10.99
N LEU A 173 0.54 0.79 10.78
CA LEU A 173 -0.67 1.34 11.41
C LEU A 173 -1.92 0.46 11.24
N TRP A 174 -2.11 -0.15 10.08
CA TRP A 174 -3.24 -1.03 9.82
C TRP A 174 -3.28 -2.28 10.72
N LYS A 175 -2.11 -2.76 11.20
CA LYS A 175 -2.04 -3.88 12.14
C LYS A 175 -2.58 -3.50 13.52
N TRP A 176 -2.38 -2.24 13.94
CA TRP A 176 -2.99 -1.71 15.16
C TRP A 176 -4.50 -1.66 15.06
N LEU A 177 -5.05 -1.28 13.91
CA LEU A 177 -6.50 -1.33 13.68
C LEU A 177 -7.03 -2.76 13.84
N GLY A 178 -6.33 -3.77 13.30
CA GLY A 178 -6.68 -5.18 13.47
C GLY A 178 -6.71 -5.60 14.96
N ILE A 179 -5.73 -5.16 15.73
CA ILE A 179 -5.66 -5.44 17.18
C ILE A 179 -6.87 -4.80 17.90
N PHE A 180 -7.21 -3.54 17.59
CA PHE A 180 -8.37 -2.87 18.18
C PHE A 180 -9.69 -3.55 17.86
N ILE A 181 -9.87 -3.99 16.60
CA ILE A 181 -11.06 -4.74 16.18
C ILE A 181 -11.16 -6.05 16.96
N LEU A 182 -10.05 -6.77 17.10
CA LEU A 182 -10.01 -8.04 17.83
C LEU A 182 -10.35 -7.85 19.31
N LEU A 183 -9.81 -6.81 19.95
CA LEU A 183 -10.14 -6.47 21.34
C LEU A 183 -11.62 -6.08 21.50
N ALA A 184 -12.19 -5.30 20.55
CA ALA A 184 -13.60 -4.93 20.56
C ALA A 184 -14.50 -6.17 20.41
N LEU A 185 -14.15 -7.11 19.53
CA LEU A 185 -14.88 -8.38 19.38
C LEU A 185 -14.79 -9.24 20.64
N ALA A 186 -13.61 -9.34 21.25
CA ALA A 186 -13.41 -10.08 22.49
C ALA A 186 -14.26 -9.46 23.63
N TYR A 187 -14.29 -8.14 23.72
CA TYR A 187 -15.13 -7.44 24.70
C TYR A 187 -16.64 -7.66 24.44
N ALA A 188 -17.07 -7.55 23.19
CA ALA A 188 -18.46 -7.82 22.81
C ALA A 188 -18.87 -9.26 23.17
N PHE A 189 -18.00 -10.23 22.87
CA PHE A 189 -18.21 -11.63 23.26
C PHE A 189 -18.29 -11.81 24.77
N PHE A 190 -17.41 -11.18 25.53
CA PHE A 190 -17.48 -11.18 27.01
C PHE A 190 -18.80 -10.63 27.54
N VAL A 191 -19.28 -9.51 26.97
CA VAL A 191 -20.57 -8.91 27.35
C VAL A 191 -21.73 -9.86 27.04
N LEU A 192 -21.75 -10.48 25.86
CA LEU A 192 -22.76 -11.47 25.48
C LEU A 192 -22.80 -12.66 26.46
N VAL A 193 -21.65 -13.24 26.77
CA VAL A 193 -21.55 -14.36 27.74
C VAL A 193 -22.04 -13.92 29.11
N ARG A 194 -21.70 -12.71 29.57
CA ARG A 194 -22.16 -12.17 30.84
C ARG A 194 -23.69 -12.00 30.90
N ILE A 195 -24.28 -11.49 29.82
CA ILE A 195 -25.75 -11.32 29.71
C ILE A 195 -26.43 -12.70 29.74
N GLN A 196 -25.92 -13.64 28.96
CA GLN A 196 -26.47 -14.99 28.82
C GLN A 196 -26.37 -15.78 30.14
N SER A 197 -25.25 -15.67 30.86
CA SER A 197 -25.04 -16.29 32.16
C SER A 197 -26.03 -15.75 33.20
N ARG A 198 -26.30 -14.44 33.22
CA ARG A 198 -27.30 -13.87 34.14
C ARG A 198 -28.71 -14.39 33.87
N HIS A 199 -29.10 -14.55 32.61
CA HIS A 199 -30.40 -15.12 32.23
C HIS A 199 -30.49 -16.59 32.60
N PHE A 200 -29.44 -17.35 32.42
CA PHE A 200 -29.42 -18.78 32.72
C PHE A 200 -29.48 -19.03 34.25
N ILE A 201 -28.67 -18.33 35.02
CA ILE A 201 -28.66 -18.42 36.49
C ILE A 201 -30.01 -17.99 37.09
N GLY A 202 -30.61 -16.89 36.58
CA GLY A 202 -31.91 -16.41 37.02
C GLY A 202 -33.06 -17.40 36.73
N ARG A 203 -33.00 -18.11 35.59
CA ARG A 203 -34.00 -19.17 35.30
C ARG A 203 -33.75 -20.43 36.14
N PHE A 204 -32.51 -20.82 36.34
CA PHE A 204 -32.16 -22.01 37.11
C PHE A 204 -32.53 -21.85 38.62
N LEU A 205 -32.29 -20.69 39.21
CA LEU A 205 -32.67 -20.42 40.60
C LEU A 205 -34.21 -20.33 40.78
N ARG A 206 -34.94 -19.78 39.82
CA ARG A 206 -36.41 -19.75 39.87
C ARG A 206 -37.02 -21.15 39.88
N ASN A 207 -36.53 -22.03 39.03
CA ASN A 207 -37.03 -23.40 38.91
C ASN A 207 -36.66 -24.29 40.11
N LYS A 208 -35.67 -23.91 40.95
CA LYS A 208 -35.29 -24.66 42.16
C LYS A 208 -35.88 -24.11 43.45
N LEU A 209 -36.42 -22.87 43.44
CA LEU A 209 -37.00 -22.28 44.63
C LEU A 209 -38.54 -22.34 44.65
N GLU A 210 -39.15 -22.92 43.61
CA GLU A 210 -40.60 -23.23 43.56
C GLU A 210 -40.90 -24.69 43.90
N LEU A 211 -40.02 -25.39 44.69
CA LEU A 211 -40.29 -26.69 45.30
C LEU A 211 -40.52 -26.52 46.78
#